data_41dcb069b2e8eb108cf3983d46c82fc6
#
_entry.id   41dcb069b2e8eb108cf3983d46c82fc6
#
_cell.length_a   1.000
_cell.length_b   1.000
_cell.length_c   1.000
_cell.angle_alpha   90.00
_cell.angle_beta   90.00
_cell.angle_gamma   90.00
#
_symmetry.space_group_name_H-M   'P 1'
#
loop_
_entity.id
_entity.type
_entity.pdbx_description
1 polymer ?
#
loop_
_entity_poly.entity_id
_entity_poly.type
_entity_poly.pdbx_seq_one_letter_code
_entity_poly.pdbx_strand_id
1 'polypeptide(L)'
;MCNYVGNKRSGIVLRRYANDIAKELFRKVIHLCAAFIPFFLKYFYVPVLSLLSLVLLLYIIAEILRYKGKSVPIFSVITQAAARKRDENKFVLGPVTLSLGILITALCFDYESASVGIYALALGDGLASLVGKLFGRNIIPFTQGKTAEGSLACFGAIFISTFLVTKSAFSALVIALIGMFIELFPLKDFDNLFIPIILGFVMQYLLP
;
A
#
# COMPACT_ATOMS: atom_id res chain seq x y z
N MET A 1 39.59 -26.36 -6.19
CA MET A 1 38.40 -26.16 -7.05
C MET A 1 37.08 -25.96 -6.27
N CYS A 2 37.03 -26.27 -4.98
CA CYS A 2 35.80 -26.21 -4.16
C CYS A 2 35.36 -24.79 -3.70
N ASN A 3 36.31 -23.84 -3.54
CA ASN A 3 36.00 -22.49 -3.03
C ASN A 3 35.34 -21.53 -4.05
N TYR A 4 35.42 -21.81 -5.36
CA TYR A 4 34.88 -20.93 -6.40
C TYR A 4 33.38 -21.09 -6.62
N VAL A 5 32.85 -22.26 -6.32
CA VAL A 5 31.39 -22.56 -6.45
C VAL A 5 30.57 -21.96 -5.30
N GLY A 6 31.12 -21.89 -4.08
CA GLY A 6 30.47 -21.30 -2.90
C GLY A 6 30.26 -19.80 -3.05
N ASN A 7 31.23 -19.09 -3.61
CA ASN A 7 31.17 -17.63 -3.77
C ASN A 7 30.18 -17.19 -4.87
N LYS A 8 29.98 -17.99 -5.91
CA LYS A 8 29.01 -17.72 -6.98
C LYS A 8 27.56 -17.93 -6.52
N ARG A 9 27.32 -18.92 -5.65
CA ARG A 9 26.00 -19.16 -5.06
C ARG A 9 25.60 -18.06 -4.06
N SER A 10 26.50 -17.59 -3.23
CA SER A 10 26.24 -16.49 -2.30
C SER A 10 25.95 -15.16 -3.04
N GLY A 11 26.67 -14.85 -4.13
CA GLY A 11 26.40 -13.68 -4.95
C GLY A 11 25.04 -13.69 -5.66
N ILE A 12 24.57 -14.88 -6.10
CA ILE A 12 23.24 -15.04 -6.73
C ILE A 12 22.12 -14.85 -5.67
N VAL A 13 22.31 -15.39 -4.47
CA VAL A 13 21.34 -15.24 -3.37
C VAL A 13 21.23 -13.78 -2.94
N LEU A 14 22.35 -13.09 -2.77
CA LEU A 14 22.39 -11.66 -2.42
C LEU A 14 21.72 -10.78 -3.49
N ARG A 15 21.97 -11.04 -4.78
CA ARG A 15 21.30 -10.32 -5.87
C ARG A 15 19.78 -10.54 -5.88
N ARG A 16 19.32 -11.76 -5.65
CA ARG A 16 17.88 -12.05 -5.57
C ARG A 16 17.24 -11.33 -4.40
N TYR A 17 17.87 -11.34 -3.23
CA TYR A 17 17.39 -10.64 -2.05
C TYR A 17 17.33 -9.12 -2.27
N ALA A 18 18.38 -8.52 -2.84
CA ALA A 18 18.40 -7.11 -3.18
C ALA A 18 17.28 -6.70 -4.17
N ASN A 19 17.03 -7.53 -5.20
CA ASN A 19 15.95 -7.29 -6.16
C ASN A 19 14.55 -7.39 -5.51
N ASP A 20 14.35 -8.33 -4.59
CA ASP A 20 13.09 -8.47 -3.87
C ASP A 20 12.83 -7.26 -2.96
N ILE A 21 13.86 -6.74 -2.29
CA ILE A 21 13.78 -5.51 -1.49
C ILE A 21 13.49 -4.30 -2.39
N ALA A 22 14.17 -4.17 -3.52
CA ALA A 22 13.97 -3.06 -4.45
C ALA A 22 12.54 -3.02 -5.00
N LYS A 23 11.97 -4.17 -5.37
CA LYS A 23 10.57 -4.27 -5.81
C LYS A 23 9.58 -3.86 -4.70
N GLU A 24 9.83 -4.32 -3.48
CA GLU A 24 8.98 -3.93 -2.35
C GLU A 24 9.08 -2.43 -2.05
N LEU A 25 10.29 -1.88 -2.08
CA LEU A 25 10.53 -0.46 -1.89
C LEU A 25 9.81 0.36 -2.96
N PHE A 26 9.92 -0.01 -4.23
CA PHE A 26 9.23 0.66 -5.33
C PHE A 26 7.71 0.67 -5.14
N ARG A 27 7.13 -0.47 -4.76
CA ARG A 27 5.69 -0.57 -4.48
C ARG A 27 5.27 0.35 -3.33
N LYS A 28 6.08 0.42 -2.27
CA LYS A 28 5.79 1.29 -1.12
C LYS A 28 5.99 2.77 -1.41
N VAL A 29 6.88 3.12 -2.33
CA VAL A 29 6.97 4.50 -2.85
C VAL A 29 5.68 4.89 -3.58
N ILE A 30 5.11 4.00 -4.39
CA ILE A 30 3.80 4.25 -5.04
C ILE A 30 2.71 4.49 -3.99
N HIS A 31 2.67 3.69 -2.91
CA HIS A 31 1.74 3.92 -1.80
C HIS A 31 1.94 5.28 -1.15
N LEU A 32 3.18 5.66 -0.84
CA LEU A 32 3.48 6.97 -0.26
C LEU A 32 3.09 8.12 -1.19
N CYS A 33 3.24 7.96 -2.50
CA CYS A 33 2.76 8.94 -3.47
C CYS A 33 1.23 9.14 -3.40
N ALA A 34 0.46 8.12 -3.02
CA ALA A 34 -0.98 8.24 -2.83
C ALA A 34 -1.36 9.22 -1.70
N ALA A 35 -0.43 9.54 -0.78
CA ALA A 35 -0.65 10.57 0.23
C ALA A 35 -0.86 11.99 -0.35
N PHE A 36 -0.47 12.23 -1.60
CA PHE A 36 -0.77 13.51 -2.26
C PHE A 36 -2.20 13.59 -2.78
N ILE A 37 -2.90 12.46 -2.93
CA ILE A 37 -4.25 12.41 -3.52
C ILE A 37 -5.26 13.27 -2.73
N PRO A 38 -5.35 13.22 -1.38
CA PRO A 38 -6.28 14.07 -0.63
C PRO A 38 -6.06 15.57 -0.88
N PHE A 39 -4.80 15.99 -1.01
CA PHE A 39 -4.48 17.39 -1.36
C PHE A 39 -5.08 17.79 -2.71
N PHE A 40 -4.93 16.96 -3.73
CA PHE A 40 -5.50 17.23 -5.05
C PHE A 40 -7.01 17.08 -5.08
N LEU A 41 -7.61 16.14 -4.33
CA LEU A 41 -9.06 15.99 -4.21
C LEU A 41 -9.73 17.25 -3.66
N LYS A 42 -9.05 17.97 -2.76
CA LYS A 42 -9.57 19.21 -2.18
C LYS A 42 -9.86 20.28 -3.24
N TYR A 43 -9.01 20.40 -4.24
CA TYR A 43 -9.06 21.47 -5.25
C TYR A 43 -9.60 20.99 -6.60
N PHE A 44 -9.41 19.73 -6.94
CA PHE A 44 -9.67 19.16 -8.26
C PHE A 44 -10.39 17.81 -8.16
N TYR A 45 -11.49 17.76 -7.41
CA TYR A 45 -12.20 16.51 -7.10
C TYR A 45 -12.54 15.68 -8.35
N VAL A 46 -13.32 16.26 -9.30
CA VAL A 46 -13.76 15.55 -10.51
C VAL A 46 -12.58 15.17 -11.42
N PRO A 47 -11.64 16.08 -11.75
CA PRO A 47 -10.46 15.73 -12.54
C PRO A 47 -9.62 14.60 -11.94
N VAL A 48 -9.41 14.59 -10.61
CA VAL A 48 -8.62 13.56 -9.94
C VAL A 48 -9.32 12.19 -10.00
N LEU A 49 -10.61 12.13 -9.71
CA LEU A 49 -11.38 10.89 -9.81
C LEU A 49 -11.42 10.37 -11.24
N SER A 50 -11.62 11.24 -12.23
CA SER A 50 -11.63 10.87 -13.65
C SER A 50 -10.28 10.31 -14.07
N LEU A 51 -9.18 10.96 -13.68
CA LEU A 51 -7.83 10.50 -13.98
C LEU A 51 -7.52 9.15 -13.33
N LEU A 52 -7.84 8.98 -12.05
CA LEU A 52 -7.64 7.72 -11.32
C LEU A 52 -8.45 6.58 -11.96
N SER A 53 -9.72 6.85 -12.32
CA SER A 53 -10.58 5.86 -12.98
C SER A 53 -10.03 5.48 -14.36
N LEU A 54 -9.56 6.45 -15.14
CA LEU A 54 -8.96 6.21 -16.45
C LEU A 54 -7.68 5.37 -16.33
N VAL A 55 -6.77 5.73 -15.41
CA VAL A 55 -5.51 5.00 -15.17
C VAL A 55 -5.80 3.58 -14.72
N LEU A 56 -6.77 3.38 -13.82
CA LEU A 56 -7.21 2.06 -13.38
C LEU A 56 -7.74 1.22 -14.54
N LEU A 57 -8.60 1.78 -15.38
CA LEU A 57 -9.15 1.09 -16.55
C LEU A 57 -8.05 0.68 -17.52
N LEU A 58 -7.14 1.61 -17.84
CA LEU A 58 -6.00 1.33 -18.72
C LEU A 58 -5.08 0.25 -18.15
N TYR A 59 -4.84 0.26 -16.82
CA TYR A 59 -4.07 -0.78 -16.16
C TYR A 59 -4.74 -2.15 -16.27
N ILE A 60 -6.05 -2.25 -16.01
CA ILE A 60 -6.80 -3.50 -16.13
C ILE A 60 -6.74 -4.04 -17.56
N ILE A 61 -6.93 -3.19 -18.58
CA ILE A 61 -6.84 -3.58 -20.00
C ILE A 61 -5.43 -4.09 -20.32
N ALA A 62 -4.40 -3.35 -19.91
CA ALA A 62 -3.01 -3.72 -20.14
C ALA A 62 -2.65 -5.05 -19.47
N GLU A 63 -3.15 -5.30 -18.27
CA GLU A 63 -2.91 -6.52 -17.53
C GLU A 63 -3.64 -7.73 -18.15
N ILE A 64 -4.87 -7.56 -18.66
CA ILE A 64 -5.58 -8.57 -19.44
C ILE A 64 -4.82 -8.89 -20.74
N LEU A 65 -4.29 -7.89 -21.44
CA LEU A 65 -3.49 -8.09 -22.65
C LEU A 65 -2.19 -8.84 -22.32
N ARG A 66 -1.52 -8.50 -21.22
CA ARG A 66 -0.33 -9.20 -20.73
C ARG A 66 -0.64 -10.67 -20.46
N TYR A 67 -1.76 -10.98 -19.82
CA TYR A 67 -2.21 -12.35 -19.56
C TYR A 67 -2.44 -13.14 -20.86
N LYS A 68 -2.86 -12.46 -21.93
CA LYS A 68 -3.01 -13.03 -23.29
C LYS A 68 -1.70 -13.06 -24.11
N GLY A 69 -0.55 -12.79 -23.48
CA GLY A 69 0.77 -12.82 -24.14
C GLY A 69 1.13 -11.55 -24.94
N LYS A 70 0.32 -10.49 -24.87
CA LYS A 70 0.61 -9.21 -25.51
C LYS A 70 1.11 -8.21 -24.45
N SER A 71 2.33 -7.67 -24.59
CA SER A 71 2.87 -6.70 -23.65
C SER A 71 2.60 -5.26 -24.10
N VAL A 72 2.12 -4.43 -23.16
CA VAL A 72 2.07 -2.96 -23.33
C VAL A 72 3.28 -2.39 -22.60
N PRO A 73 4.28 -1.80 -23.29
CA PRO A 73 5.60 -1.51 -22.72
C PRO A 73 5.55 -0.74 -21.39
N ILE A 74 4.79 0.36 -21.32
CA ILE A 74 4.72 1.22 -20.12
C ILE A 74 4.14 0.44 -18.93
N PHE A 75 3.02 -0.24 -19.13
CA PHE A 75 2.36 -0.99 -18.06
C PHE A 75 3.13 -2.26 -17.67
N SER A 76 3.83 -2.89 -18.62
CA SER A 76 4.66 -4.06 -18.31
C SER A 76 5.81 -3.74 -17.37
N VAL A 77 6.41 -2.54 -17.47
CA VAL A 77 7.46 -2.08 -16.54
C VAL A 77 6.89 -1.90 -15.14
N ILE A 78 5.74 -1.21 -15.02
CA ILE A 78 5.07 -1.00 -13.73
C ILE A 78 4.66 -2.34 -13.10
N THR A 79 4.05 -3.22 -13.90
CA THR A 79 3.63 -4.55 -13.43
C THR A 79 4.82 -5.38 -12.97
N GLN A 80 5.92 -5.44 -13.74
CA GLN A 80 7.12 -6.19 -13.35
C GLN A 80 7.78 -5.64 -12.07
N ALA A 81 7.76 -4.31 -11.90
CA ALA A 81 8.29 -3.67 -10.71
C ALA A 81 7.37 -3.88 -9.48
N ALA A 82 6.05 -3.92 -9.68
CA ALA A 82 5.07 -4.13 -8.61
C ALA A 82 4.79 -5.61 -8.30
N ALA A 83 5.04 -6.52 -9.25
CA ALA A 83 4.77 -7.95 -9.10
C ALA A 83 5.64 -8.59 -8.01
N ARG A 84 4.98 -9.31 -7.10
CA ARG A 84 5.65 -10.20 -6.13
C ARG A 84 5.95 -11.55 -6.79
N LYS A 85 6.85 -12.34 -6.19
CA LYS A 85 7.12 -13.72 -6.64
C LYS A 85 5.87 -14.60 -6.76
N ARG A 86 4.89 -14.38 -5.88
CA ARG A 86 3.59 -15.09 -5.89
C ARG A 86 2.71 -14.72 -7.09
N ASP A 87 2.99 -13.60 -7.76
CA ASP A 87 2.19 -13.05 -8.86
C ASP A 87 2.77 -13.44 -10.23
N GLU A 88 3.85 -14.26 -10.25
CA GLU A 88 4.41 -14.80 -11.50
C GLU A 88 3.32 -15.56 -12.26
N ASN A 89 3.09 -15.18 -13.52
CA ASN A 89 2.05 -15.73 -14.41
C ASN A 89 0.61 -15.53 -13.91
N LYS A 90 0.36 -14.64 -12.95
CA LYS A 90 -0.97 -14.28 -12.46
C LYS A 90 -1.27 -12.80 -12.74
N PHE A 91 -2.53 -12.44 -12.58
CA PHE A 91 -2.96 -11.06 -12.61
C PHE A 91 -2.44 -10.31 -11.37
N VAL A 92 -1.75 -9.20 -11.57
CA VAL A 92 -1.16 -8.41 -10.47
C VAL A 92 -2.23 -7.48 -9.90
N LEU A 93 -2.79 -7.84 -8.75
CA LEU A 93 -3.93 -7.16 -8.14
C LEU A 93 -3.56 -5.88 -7.36
N GLY A 94 -2.31 -5.75 -6.91
CA GLY A 94 -1.89 -4.64 -6.03
C GLY A 94 -2.29 -3.24 -6.52
N PRO A 95 -1.96 -2.83 -7.77
CA PRO A 95 -2.37 -1.52 -8.29
C PRO A 95 -3.88 -1.36 -8.43
N VAL A 96 -4.60 -2.44 -8.73
CA VAL A 96 -6.07 -2.42 -8.86
C VAL A 96 -6.71 -2.17 -7.50
N THR A 97 -6.33 -2.92 -6.48
CA THR A 97 -6.89 -2.78 -5.12
C THR A 97 -6.54 -1.44 -4.50
N LEU A 98 -5.33 -0.92 -4.75
CA LEU A 98 -4.92 0.42 -4.32
C LEU A 98 -5.81 1.51 -4.93
N SER A 99 -5.95 1.51 -6.26
CA SER A 99 -6.76 2.52 -6.96
C SER A 99 -8.24 2.41 -6.61
N LEU A 100 -8.79 1.19 -6.52
CA LEU A 100 -10.17 0.96 -6.10
C LEU A 100 -10.42 1.40 -4.67
N GLY A 101 -9.50 1.10 -3.75
CA GLY A 101 -9.61 1.53 -2.36
C GLY A 101 -9.71 3.05 -2.25
N ILE A 102 -8.85 3.77 -2.95
CA ILE A 102 -8.86 5.24 -2.99
C ILE A 102 -10.15 5.77 -3.63
N LEU A 103 -10.55 5.23 -4.79
CA LEU A 103 -11.75 5.67 -5.52
C LEU A 103 -13.02 5.46 -4.69
N ILE A 104 -13.21 4.27 -4.12
CA ILE A 104 -14.38 3.96 -3.30
C ILE A 104 -14.42 4.88 -2.08
N THR A 105 -13.28 5.05 -1.40
CA THR A 105 -13.19 5.91 -0.22
C THR A 105 -13.53 7.36 -0.57
N ALA A 106 -13.00 7.89 -1.67
CA ALA A 106 -13.27 9.25 -2.10
C ALA A 106 -14.71 9.49 -2.60
N LEU A 107 -15.39 8.45 -3.09
CA LEU A 107 -16.77 8.53 -3.58
C LEU A 107 -17.81 8.31 -2.48
N CYS A 108 -17.51 7.49 -1.46
CA CYS A 108 -18.47 7.07 -0.44
C CYS A 108 -18.44 7.95 0.80
N PHE A 109 -17.36 8.67 1.08
CA PHE A 109 -17.17 9.43 2.31
C PHE A 109 -16.93 10.92 2.01
N ASP A 110 -17.22 11.76 3.01
CA ASP A 110 -16.87 13.17 2.96
C ASP A 110 -15.36 13.38 2.86
N TYR A 111 -14.93 14.59 2.51
CA TYR A 111 -13.52 14.91 2.25
C TYR A 111 -12.60 14.60 3.44
N GLU A 112 -13.05 14.89 4.67
CA GLU A 112 -12.23 14.68 5.87
C GLU A 112 -12.03 13.19 6.14
N SER A 113 -13.12 12.43 6.18
CA SER A 113 -13.13 10.98 6.40
C SER A 113 -12.41 10.22 5.29
N ALA A 114 -12.60 10.63 4.03
CA ALA A 114 -11.88 10.07 2.90
C ALA A 114 -10.37 10.35 3.00
N SER A 115 -9.98 11.57 3.41
CA SER A 115 -8.58 11.92 3.60
C SER A 115 -7.92 11.07 4.69
N VAL A 116 -8.60 10.86 5.82
CA VAL A 116 -8.12 9.98 6.90
C VAL A 116 -7.88 8.57 6.39
N GLY A 117 -8.84 7.98 5.68
CA GLY A 117 -8.71 6.64 5.10
C GLY A 117 -7.56 6.52 4.11
N ILE A 118 -7.42 7.48 3.20
CA ILE A 118 -6.36 7.49 2.18
C ILE A 118 -4.98 7.71 2.81
N TYR A 119 -4.85 8.61 3.79
CA TYR A 119 -3.58 8.79 4.52
C TYR A 119 -3.21 7.55 5.33
N ALA A 120 -4.18 6.90 5.97
CA ALA A 120 -3.93 5.68 6.71
C ALA A 120 -3.40 4.55 5.80
N LEU A 121 -3.95 4.40 4.61
CA LEU A 121 -3.42 3.47 3.61
C LEU A 121 -2.01 3.89 3.15
N ALA A 122 -1.86 5.13 2.70
CA ALA A 122 -0.63 5.59 2.06
C ALA A 122 0.54 5.64 3.05
N LEU A 123 0.36 6.27 4.20
CA LEU A 123 1.41 6.47 5.21
C LEU A 123 1.49 5.29 6.16
N GLY A 124 0.34 4.76 6.62
CA GLY A 124 0.29 3.66 7.58
C GLY A 124 0.91 2.38 7.00
N ASP A 125 0.32 1.81 5.94
CA ASP A 125 0.85 0.60 5.29
C ASP A 125 2.20 0.85 4.60
N GLY A 126 2.39 2.05 4.02
CA GLY A 126 3.66 2.45 3.41
C GLY A 126 4.81 2.37 4.40
N LEU A 127 4.72 3.09 5.52
CA LEU A 127 5.77 3.16 6.54
C LEU A 127 5.88 1.87 7.35
N ALA A 128 4.77 1.19 7.67
CA ALA A 128 4.80 -0.12 8.34
C ALA A 128 5.73 -1.10 7.65
N SER A 129 5.58 -1.23 6.35
CA SER A 129 6.39 -2.16 5.55
C SER A 129 7.85 -1.70 5.41
N LEU A 130 8.10 -0.39 5.23
CA LEU A 130 9.46 0.13 5.12
C LEU A 130 10.23 -0.03 6.44
N VAL A 131 9.65 0.44 7.55
CA VAL A 131 10.27 0.35 8.87
C VAL A 131 10.42 -1.10 9.29
N GLY A 132 9.39 -1.93 9.08
CA GLY A 132 9.43 -3.35 9.39
C GLY A 132 10.54 -4.10 8.66
N LYS A 133 10.84 -3.74 7.40
CA LYS A 133 11.93 -4.38 6.63
C LYS A 133 13.31 -3.84 6.94
N LEU A 134 13.43 -2.54 7.24
CA LEU A 134 14.72 -1.91 7.50
C LEU A 134 15.17 -2.07 8.96
N PHE A 135 14.24 -2.02 9.89
CA PHE A 135 14.52 -1.95 11.32
C PHE A 135 13.83 -3.05 12.13
N GLY A 136 12.93 -3.84 11.53
CA GLY A 136 12.17 -4.88 12.23
C GLY A 136 13.07 -5.98 12.75
N ARG A 137 13.00 -6.21 14.06
CA ARG A 137 13.71 -7.28 14.77
C ARG A 137 12.74 -8.25 15.42
N ASN A 138 11.62 -7.74 15.92
CA ASN A 138 10.63 -8.49 16.67
C ASN A 138 9.47 -8.91 15.75
N ILE A 139 9.51 -10.16 15.25
CA ILE A 139 8.44 -10.70 14.40
C ILE A 139 7.23 -11.03 15.28
N ILE A 140 6.05 -10.54 14.89
CA ILE A 140 4.79 -10.85 15.57
C ILE A 140 4.29 -12.23 15.12
N PRO A 141 4.03 -13.17 16.04
CA PRO A 141 3.50 -14.48 15.69
C PRO A 141 2.18 -14.38 14.90
N PHE A 142 1.93 -15.33 13.99
CA PHE A 142 0.70 -15.45 13.19
C PHE A 142 0.45 -14.34 12.15
N THR A 143 1.38 -13.37 11.95
CA THR A 143 1.21 -12.22 11.03
C THR A 143 1.93 -12.36 9.69
N GLN A 144 2.46 -13.55 9.36
CA GLN A 144 3.25 -13.78 8.11
C GLN A 144 4.51 -12.88 7.98
N GLY A 145 5.17 -12.60 9.11
CA GLY A 145 6.46 -11.89 9.13
C GLY A 145 6.37 -10.37 9.33
N LYS A 146 5.23 -9.86 9.81
CA LYS A 146 5.14 -8.47 10.27
C LYS A 146 5.88 -8.29 11.59
N THR A 147 6.37 -7.08 11.82
CA THR A 147 7.22 -6.78 12.98
C THR A 147 6.59 -5.73 13.88
N ALA A 148 6.90 -5.79 15.16
CA ALA A 148 6.41 -4.84 16.16
C ALA A 148 6.82 -3.39 15.80
N GLU A 149 8.04 -3.20 15.29
CA GLU A 149 8.55 -1.91 14.86
C GLU A 149 7.77 -1.36 13.66
N GLY A 150 7.41 -2.25 12.71
CA GLY A 150 6.57 -1.88 11.58
C GLY A 150 5.16 -1.48 12.00
N SER A 151 4.54 -2.24 12.91
CA SER A 151 3.21 -1.92 13.43
C SER A 151 3.19 -0.64 14.26
N LEU A 152 4.25 -0.36 15.02
CA LEU A 152 4.39 0.91 15.74
C LEU A 152 4.55 2.10 14.77
N ALA A 153 5.30 1.92 13.69
CA ALA A 153 5.41 2.92 12.63
C ALA A 153 4.07 3.16 11.92
N CYS A 154 3.28 2.10 11.67
CA CYS A 154 1.92 2.19 11.15
C CYS A 154 1.04 3.04 12.08
N PHE A 155 1.01 2.69 13.36
CA PHE A 155 0.25 3.41 14.38
C PHE A 155 0.64 4.89 14.41
N GLY A 156 1.93 5.20 14.51
CA GLY A 156 2.42 6.59 14.56
C GLY A 156 2.08 7.40 13.31
N ALA A 157 2.22 6.79 12.13
CA ALA A 157 1.89 7.43 10.87
C ALA A 157 0.39 7.76 10.74
N ILE A 158 -0.48 6.80 11.10
CA ILE A 158 -1.93 6.99 11.08
C ILE A 158 -2.33 8.01 12.15
N PHE A 159 -1.78 7.93 13.36
CA PHE A 159 -2.07 8.87 14.43
C PHE A 159 -1.75 10.31 14.01
N ILE A 160 -0.54 10.54 13.53
CA ILE A 160 -0.08 11.89 13.13
C ILE A 160 -0.94 12.42 11.97
N SER A 161 -1.15 11.62 10.92
CA SER A 161 -1.92 12.06 9.76
C SER A 161 -3.38 12.35 10.10
N THR A 162 -4.03 11.49 10.90
CA THR A 162 -5.40 11.70 11.35
C THR A 162 -5.51 12.94 12.25
N PHE A 163 -4.58 13.10 13.20
CA PHE A 163 -4.56 14.29 14.06
C PHE A 163 -4.37 15.59 13.26
N LEU A 164 -3.54 15.58 12.23
CA LEU A 164 -3.35 16.76 11.38
C LEU A 164 -4.62 17.13 10.59
N VAL A 165 -5.42 16.14 10.21
CA VAL A 165 -6.69 16.35 9.48
C VAL A 165 -7.79 16.80 10.44
N THR A 166 -8.05 16.03 11.50
CA THR A 166 -9.23 16.18 12.37
C THR A 166 -9.03 17.15 13.55
N LYS A 167 -7.76 17.41 13.93
CA LYS A 167 -7.36 18.13 15.17
C LYS A 167 -7.88 17.47 16.45
N SER A 168 -8.42 16.26 16.39
CA SER A 168 -8.93 15.47 17.51
C SER A 168 -7.94 14.37 17.87
N ALA A 169 -7.34 14.44 19.06
CA ALA A 169 -6.43 13.38 19.55
C ALA A 169 -7.18 12.08 19.83
N PHE A 170 -8.45 12.16 20.23
CA PHE A 170 -9.28 10.98 20.47
C PHE A 170 -9.55 10.24 19.16
N SER A 171 -10.04 10.91 18.12
CA SER A 171 -10.27 10.31 16.80
C SER A 171 -8.99 9.73 16.23
N ALA A 172 -7.87 10.47 16.33
CA ALA A 172 -6.56 9.99 15.87
C ALA A 172 -6.11 8.71 16.58
N LEU A 173 -6.31 8.62 17.89
CA LEU A 173 -5.97 7.43 18.68
C LEU A 173 -6.80 6.22 18.25
N VAL A 174 -8.13 6.38 18.14
CA VAL A 174 -9.04 5.30 17.76
C VAL A 174 -8.73 4.80 16.34
N ILE A 175 -8.60 5.70 15.38
CA ILE A 175 -8.29 5.36 13.98
C ILE A 175 -6.92 4.67 13.87
N ALA A 176 -5.91 5.17 14.59
CA ALA A 176 -4.57 4.57 14.56
C ALA A 176 -4.55 3.17 15.16
N LEU A 177 -5.27 2.93 16.25
CA LEU A 177 -5.40 1.59 16.84
C LEU A 177 -6.09 0.63 15.87
N ILE A 178 -7.23 1.02 15.31
CA ILE A 178 -7.96 0.17 14.36
C ILE A 178 -7.11 -0.10 13.12
N GLY A 179 -6.47 0.93 12.55
CA GLY A 179 -5.62 0.79 11.37
C GLY A 179 -4.43 -0.13 11.61
N MET A 180 -3.75 0.00 12.76
CA MET A 180 -2.68 -0.90 13.16
C MET A 180 -3.16 -2.34 13.28
N PHE A 181 -4.34 -2.57 13.87
CA PHE A 181 -4.90 -3.92 13.96
C PHE A 181 -5.25 -4.50 12.60
N ILE A 182 -5.87 -3.73 11.71
CA ILE A 182 -6.19 -4.20 10.34
C ILE A 182 -4.90 -4.55 9.59
N GLU A 183 -3.85 -3.73 9.74
CA GLU A 183 -2.56 -3.96 9.10
C GLU A 183 -1.93 -5.28 9.57
N LEU A 184 -2.12 -5.71 10.81
CA LEU A 184 -1.60 -6.99 11.32
C LEU A 184 -2.19 -8.21 10.62
N PHE A 185 -3.40 -8.14 10.08
CA PHE A 185 -3.99 -9.25 9.36
C PHE A 185 -3.31 -9.49 8.01
N PRO A 186 -3.07 -10.74 7.62
CA PRO A 186 -2.41 -11.09 6.36
C PRO A 186 -3.38 -11.04 5.17
N LEU A 187 -3.95 -9.87 4.88
CA LEU A 187 -4.95 -9.64 3.82
C LEU A 187 -4.34 -9.62 2.41
N LYS A 188 -3.02 -9.73 2.30
CA LYS A 188 -2.25 -9.69 1.04
C LYS A 188 -2.42 -8.33 0.33
N ASP A 189 -3.08 -8.31 -0.85
CA ASP A 189 -3.29 -7.08 -1.61
C ASP A 189 -4.64 -6.42 -1.28
N PHE A 190 -5.51 -7.10 -0.52
CA PHE A 190 -6.80 -6.56 -0.09
C PHE A 190 -6.68 -5.57 1.07
N ASP A 191 -5.54 -5.51 1.76
CA ASP A 191 -5.21 -4.44 2.71
C ASP A 191 -5.38 -3.06 2.06
N ASN A 192 -4.95 -2.90 0.81
CA ASN A 192 -5.09 -1.66 0.04
C ASN A 192 -6.55 -1.22 -0.18
N LEU A 193 -7.46 -2.16 -0.16
CA LEU A 193 -8.89 -1.89 -0.32
C LEU A 193 -9.56 -1.66 1.04
N PHE A 194 -9.29 -2.52 2.01
CA PHE A 194 -10.02 -2.51 3.28
C PHE A 194 -9.57 -1.39 4.22
N ILE A 195 -8.27 -1.10 4.30
CA ILE A 195 -7.76 -0.05 5.21
C ILE A 195 -8.48 1.29 4.95
N PRO A 196 -8.47 1.87 3.74
CA PRO A 196 -9.03 3.18 3.53
C PRO A 196 -10.55 3.20 3.68
N ILE A 197 -11.25 2.15 3.25
CA ILE A 197 -12.71 2.07 3.35
C ILE A 197 -13.16 1.93 4.80
N ILE A 198 -12.54 1.02 5.57
CA ILE A 198 -12.94 0.80 6.96
C ILE A 198 -12.62 2.03 7.80
N LEU A 199 -11.44 2.63 7.65
CA LEU A 199 -11.05 3.78 8.46
C LEU A 199 -11.83 5.05 8.06
N GLY A 200 -12.15 5.24 6.77
CA GLY A 200 -13.06 6.28 6.33
C GLY A 200 -14.46 6.12 6.91
N PHE A 201 -14.99 4.88 6.91
CA PHE A 201 -16.28 4.56 7.53
C PHE A 201 -16.28 4.83 9.04
N VAL A 202 -15.26 4.37 9.76
CA VAL A 202 -15.14 4.59 11.21
C VAL A 202 -15.07 6.08 11.52
N MET A 203 -14.30 6.84 10.73
CA MET A 203 -14.19 8.29 10.92
C MET A 203 -15.53 8.98 10.72
N GLN A 204 -16.24 8.67 9.64
CA GLN A 204 -17.48 9.39 9.27
C GLN A 204 -18.68 9.05 10.16
N TYR A 205 -18.81 7.81 10.60
CA TYR A 205 -20.05 7.33 11.23
C TYR A 205 -19.93 6.98 12.70
N LEU A 206 -18.72 6.74 13.20
CA LEU A 206 -18.49 6.29 14.58
C LEU A 206 -17.71 7.30 15.42
N LEU A 207 -17.12 8.32 14.82
CA LEU A 207 -16.37 9.35 15.53
C LEU A 207 -16.99 10.73 15.29
N PRO A 208 -17.03 11.58 16.34
CA PRO A 208 -17.56 12.95 16.24
C PRO A 208 -16.56 13.87 15.53
#